data_7c44b8537e47f162cd92a554f36786b6
#
_entry.id   7c44b8537e47f162cd92a554f36786b6
#
_cell.length_a   1.000
_cell.length_b   1.000
_cell.length_c   1.000
_cell.angle_alpha   90.00
_cell.angle_beta   90.00
_cell.angle_gamma   90.00
#
_symmetry.space_group_name_H-M   'P 1'
#
loop_
_entity.id
_entity.type
_entity.pdbx_description
1 polymer ?
#
loop_
_entity_poly.entity_id
_entity_poly.type
_entity_poly.pdbx_seq_one_letter_code
_entity_poly.pdbx_strand_id
1 'polypeptide(L)'
;MRASLIQIGVKDDETVEFRRQRVASLVVEAGREGSDLVVLPELWTTGAFAYESFAAEAEPLHGPTYEVMAKAASDAGVWLHAGSVPERTPSDGGSATGDGPLYNTSLLFSPSGELAATYRKIHRFGFDKGEAVLMAAGAELVTVRLPETTLGLATCYDLRFPELFRGLVDAGAETLVIPAGWPERRQSHWTLLARARAVENQAYVLACGTAGTHARVPQAGRSIVVDPWGEVLAEAGTDEEVLTVEFDPARVGTTREQFPALKDRMLGLDAPRR
;
A
#
# COMPACT_ATOMS: atom_id res chain seq x y z
N MET A 1 -4.22 18.58 1.47
CA MET A 1 -4.66 17.18 1.21
C MET A 1 -4.99 16.48 2.51
N ARG A 2 -6.11 15.76 2.57
CA ARG A 2 -6.54 14.99 3.73
C ARG A 2 -6.51 13.50 3.38
N ALA A 3 -5.78 12.69 4.14
CA ALA A 3 -5.68 11.26 3.91
C ALA A 3 -6.20 10.46 5.08
N SER A 4 -6.91 9.35 4.80
CA SER A 4 -7.37 8.38 5.79
C SER A 4 -6.75 7.01 5.53
N LEU A 5 -6.05 6.49 6.53
CA LEU A 5 -5.51 5.14 6.55
C LEU A 5 -6.48 4.25 7.34
N ILE A 6 -7.15 3.33 6.68
CA ILE A 6 -8.14 2.46 7.30
C ILE A 6 -7.45 1.20 7.80
N GLN A 7 -7.07 1.20 9.07
CA GLN A 7 -6.43 0.08 9.74
C GLN A 7 -7.49 -0.94 10.15
N ILE A 8 -7.68 -1.97 9.34
CA ILE A 8 -8.66 -3.03 9.61
C ILE A 8 -8.02 -4.29 10.16
N GLY A 9 -8.79 -5.07 10.92
CA GLY A 9 -8.48 -6.46 11.27
C GLY A 9 -9.10 -7.43 10.27
N VAL A 10 -8.39 -8.52 10.01
CA VAL A 10 -8.91 -9.66 9.26
C VAL A 10 -9.34 -10.71 10.28
N LYS A 11 -10.66 -10.91 10.41
CA LYS A 11 -11.24 -11.83 11.40
C LYS A 11 -11.46 -13.20 10.76
N ASP A 12 -11.13 -14.26 11.47
CA ASP A 12 -11.25 -15.64 10.97
C ASP A 12 -12.71 -16.10 10.81
N ASP A 13 -13.66 -15.46 11.53
CA ASP A 13 -15.09 -15.72 11.46
C ASP A 13 -15.84 -14.83 10.45
N GLU A 14 -15.12 -13.96 9.73
CA GLU A 14 -15.68 -13.05 8.74
C GLU A 14 -15.42 -13.57 7.32
N THR A 15 -16.47 -13.72 6.51
CA THR A 15 -16.29 -14.07 5.08
C THR A 15 -15.63 -12.94 4.31
N VAL A 16 -14.93 -13.27 3.22
CA VAL A 16 -14.30 -12.29 2.31
C VAL A 16 -15.35 -11.31 1.76
N GLU A 17 -16.53 -11.81 1.38
CA GLU A 17 -17.61 -10.96 0.86
C GLU A 17 -18.12 -9.96 1.92
N PHE A 18 -18.37 -10.39 3.14
CA PHE A 18 -18.80 -9.49 4.21
C PHE A 18 -17.72 -8.44 4.50
N ARG A 19 -16.45 -8.84 4.52
CA ARG A 19 -15.31 -7.92 4.71
C ARG A 19 -15.23 -6.88 3.60
N ARG A 20 -15.45 -7.27 2.32
CA ARG A 20 -15.49 -6.30 1.21
C ARG A 20 -16.55 -5.23 1.44
N GLN A 21 -17.76 -5.62 1.82
CA GLN A 21 -18.85 -4.67 2.06
C GLN A 21 -18.59 -3.76 3.27
N ARG A 22 -18.03 -4.32 4.35
CA ARG A 22 -17.64 -3.56 5.54
C ARG A 22 -16.58 -2.51 5.19
N VAL A 23 -15.55 -2.92 4.46
CA VAL A 23 -14.45 -2.02 4.05
C VAL A 23 -14.95 -0.95 3.08
N ALA A 24 -15.82 -1.29 2.12
CA ALA A 24 -16.44 -0.32 1.22
C ALA A 24 -17.20 0.75 2.00
N SER A 25 -17.94 0.36 3.06
CA SER A 25 -18.65 1.30 3.91
C SER A 25 -17.71 2.26 4.63
N LEU A 26 -16.56 1.77 5.13
CA LEU A 26 -15.54 2.61 5.77
C LEU A 26 -14.90 3.60 4.78
N VAL A 27 -14.68 3.19 3.53
CA VAL A 27 -14.18 4.08 2.46
C VAL A 27 -15.18 5.21 2.19
N VAL A 28 -16.48 4.87 2.07
CA VAL A 28 -17.53 5.88 1.83
C VAL A 28 -17.65 6.83 3.02
N GLU A 29 -17.52 6.34 4.26
CA GLU A 29 -17.54 7.17 5.45
C GLU A 29 -16.33 8.13 5.49
N ALA A 30 -15.12 7.65 5.21
CA ALA A 30 -13.93 8.49 5.11
C ALA A 30 -14.09 9.61 4.05
N GLY A 31 -14.72 9.30 2.90
CA GLY A 31 -15.06 10.32 1.91
C GLY A 31 -16.06 11.36 2.41
N ARG A 32 -17.09 10.95 3.15
CA ARG A 32 -18.04 11.88 3.78
C ARG A 32 -17.40 12.79 4.83
N GLU A 33 -16.35 12.30 5.47
CA GLU A 33 -15.55 13.07 6.42
C GLU A 33 -14.51 13.98 5.74
N GLY A 34 -14.49 14.02 4.40
CA GLY A 34 -13.69 14.93 3.58
C GLY A 34 -12.30 14.44 3.26
N SER A 35 -12.06 13.13 3.23
CA SER A 35 -10.79 12.58 2.75
C SER A 35 -10.64 12.77 1.24
N ASP A 36 -9.44 13.16 0.80
CA ASP A 36 -9.04 13.22 -0.61
C ASP A 36 -8.43 11.88 -1.06
N LEU A 37 -7.73 11.19 -0.14
CA LEU A 37 -7.06 9.90 -0.37
C LEU A 37 -7.39 8.93 0.76
N VAL A 38 -7.78 7.72 0.40
CA VAL A 38 -7.99 6.61 1.34
C VAL A 38 -7.01 5.48 1.03
N VAL A 39 -6.43 4.88 2.08
CA VAL A 39 -5.46 3.79 1.95
C VAL A 39 -5.93 2.59 2.79
N LEU A 40 -6.03 1.42 2.15
CA LEU A 40 -6.32 0.13 2.78
C LEU A 40 -5.03 -0.70 2.95
N PRO A 41 -5.00 -1.71 3.86
CA PRO A 41 -3.80 -2.51 4.10
C PRO A 41 -3.55 -3.60 3.05
N GLU A 42 -2.44 -4.35 3.21
CA GLU A 42 -2.02 -5.44 2.33
C GLU A 42 -2.89 -6.69 2.51
N LEU A 43 -3.24 -7.37 1.38
CA LEU A 43 -3.92 -8.66 1.33
C LEU A 43 -5.09 -8.77 2.33
N TRP A 44 -5.80 -7.67 2.50
CA TRP A 44 -6.84 -7.54 3.52
C TRP A 44 -8.05 -8.45 3.26
N THR A 45 -8.21 -8.95 2.04
CA THR A 45 -9.28 -9.92 1.70
C THR A 45 -9.03 -11.27 2.34
N THR A 46 -7.76 -11.71 2.44
CA THR A 46 -7.37 -13.02 2.98
C THR A 46 -6.62 -12.92 4.30
N GLY A 47 -5.88 -11.83 4.50
CA GLY A 47 -4.85 -11.70 5.52
C GLY A 47 -3.47 -12.09 5.00
N ALA A 48 -2.47 -11.26 5.23
CA ALA A 48 -1.12 -11.39 4.67
C ALA A 48 -0.36 -12.68 5.07
N PHE A 49 -0.83 -13.40 6.09
CA PHE A 49 -0.22 -14.66 6.56
C PHE A 49 -1.12 -15.89 6.39
N ALA A 50 -2.31 -15.73 5.80
CA ALA A 50 -3.23 -16.83 5.52
C ALA A 50 -2.85 -17.52 4.20
N TYR A 51 -1.65 -18.06 4.14
CA TYR A 51 -1.03 -18.61 2.92
C TYR A 51 -1.88 -19.67 2.22
N GLU A 52 -2.62 -20.48 2.99
CA GLU A 52 -3.48 -21.55 2.47
C GLU A 52 -4.69 -21.03 1.68
N SER A 53 -5.13 -19.80 1.97
CA SER A 53 -6.28 -19.18 1.31
C SER A 53 -5.92 -18.40 0.03
N PHE A 54 -4.65 -18.07 -0.20
CA PHE A 54 -4.26 -17.24 -1.34
C PHE A 54 -4.73 -17.77 -2.69
N ALA A 55 -4.55 -19.07 -2.93
CA ALA A 55 -4.93 -19.68 -4.21
C ALA A 55 -6.45 -19.81 -4.37
N ALA A 56 -7.17 -20.07 -3.27
CA ALA A 56 -8.62 -20.26 -3.28
C ALA A 56 -9.38 -18.93 -3.43
N GLU A 57 -8.84 -17.86 -2.82
CA GLU A 57 -9.45 -16.54 -2.78
C GLU A 57 -8.82 -15.57 -3.82
N ALA A 58 -7.96 -16.10 -4.70
CA ALA A 58 -7.35 -15.28 -5.74
C ALA A 58 -8.39 -14.85 -6.79
N GLU A 59 -8.33 -13.59 -7.18
CA GLU A 59 -9.25 -12.96 -8.11
C GLU A 59 -8.53 -12.57 -9.41
N PRO A 60 -9.21 -12.53 -10.56
CA PRO A 60 -8.69 -11.82 -11.71
C PRO A 60 -8.61 -10.31 -11.39
N LEU A 61 -7.81 -9.56 -12.12
CA LEU A 61 -7.64 -8.12 -11.91
C LEU A 61 -8.99 -7.37 -11.76
N HIS A 62 -9.96 -7.69 -12.63
CA HIS A 62 -11.32 -7.15 -12.58
C HIS A 62 -12.29 -8.10 -11.85
N GLY A 63 -11.86 -8.61 -10.68
CA GLY A 63 -12.65 -9.50 -9.84
C GLY A 63 -13.59 -8.77 -8.88
N PRO A 64 -14.25 -9.51 -7.97
CA PRO A 64 -15.23 -8.95 -7.03
C PRO A 64 -14.69 -7.81 -6.16
N THR A 65 -13.42 -7.88 -5.73
CA THR A 65 -12.82 -6.80 -4.93
C THR A 65 -12.62 -5.53 -5.77
N TYR A 66 -12.19 -5.69 -7.03
CA TYR A 66 -12.11 -4.56 -7.95
C TYR A 66 -13.46 -3.85 -8.08
N GLU A 67 -14.54 -4.59 -8.37
CA GLU A 67 -15.87 -4.01 -8.60
C GLU A 67 -16.37 -3.25 -7.36
N VAL A 68 -16.23 -3.84 -6.18
CA VAL A 68 -16.68 -3.21 -4.93
C VAL A 68 -15.84 -1.98 -4.59
N MET A 69 -14.52 -2.03 -4.77
CA MET A 69 -13.64 -0.89 -4.44
C MET A 69 -13.71 0.24 -5.46
N ALA A 70 -13.88 -0.06 -6.76
CA ALA A 70 -14.14 0.93 -7.79
C ALA A 70 -15.42 1.72 -7.50
N LYS A 71 -16.49 0.99 -7.12
CA LYS A 71 -17.76 1.63 -6.72
C LYS A 71 -17.57 2.46 -5.45
N ALA A 72 -16.89 1.95 -4.44
CA ALA A 72 -16.66 2.68 -3.18
C ALA A 72 -15.85 3.97 -3.40
N ALA A 73 -14.82 3.94 -4.26
CA ALA A 73 -14.05 5.12 -4.65
C ALA A 73 -14.93 6.18 -5.32
N SER A 74 -15.80 5.76 -6.25
CA SER A 74 -16.73 6.65 -6.95
C SER A 74 -17.81 7.22 -6.01
N ASP A 75 -18.43 6.38 -5.16
CA ASP A 75 -19.44 6.82 -4.20
C ASP A 75 -18.87 7.80 -3.15
N ALA A 76 -17.60 7.63 -2.78
CA ALA A 76 -16.89 8.50 -1.85
C ALA A 76 -16.28 9.74 -2.52
N GLY A 77 -16.04 9.71 -3.83
CA GLY A 77 -15.35 10.78 -4.56
C GLY A 77 -13.90 10.96 -4.19
N VAL A 78 -13.21 9.86 -3.80
CA VAL A 78 -11.83 9.88 -3.28
C VAL A 78 -10.86 9.14 -4.19
N TRP A 79 -9.58 9.48 -4.15
CA TRP A 79 -8.53 8.57 -4.55
C TRP A 79 -8.48 7.40 -3.56
N LEU A 80 -8.55 6.18 -4.06
CA LEU A 80 -8.54 4.98 -3.22
C LEU A 80 -7.37 4.07 -3.58
N HIS A 81 -6.35 4.02 -2.70
CA HIS A 81 -5.42 2.90 -2.70
C HIS A 81 -6.09 1.74 -1.98
N ALA A 82 -6.69 0.82 -2.74
CA ALA A 82 -7.53 -0.27 -2.21
C ALA A 82 -6.71 -1.40 -1.54
N GLY A 83 -5.53 -1.05 -1.01
CA GLY A 83 -4.61 -2.05 -0.45
C GLY A 83 -4.14 -3.02 -1.52
N SER A 84 -3.97 -4.28 -1.16
CA SER A 84 -3.66 -5.32 -2.13
C SER A 84 -4.49 -6.58 -1.96
N VAL A 85 -4.56 -7.38 -3.03
CA VAL A 85 -5.30 -8.64 -3.12
C VAL A 85 -4.42 -9.71 -3.77
N PRO A 86 -4.70 -11.01 -3.52
CA PRO A 86 -4.12 -12.08 -4.33
C PRO A 86 -4.75 -12.05 -5.73
N GLU A 87 -3.97 -11.59 -6.71
CA GLU A 87 -4.37 -11.58 -8.13
C GLU A 87 -3.95 -12.87 -8.79
N ARG A 88 -4.86 -13.51 -9.54
CA ARG A 88 -4.54 -14.59 -10.47
C ARG A 88 -4.63 -14.07 -11.89
N THR A 89 -3.51 -14.14 -12.61
CA THR A 89 -3.49 -13.76 -14.02
C THR A 89 -3.98 -14.89 -14.93
N PRO A 90 -4.41 -14.59 -16.17
CA PRO A 90 -4.61 -15.61 -17.18
C PRO A 90 -3.31 -16.39 -17.46
N SER A 91 -3.43 -17.65 -17.88
CA SER A 91 -2.28 -18.42 -18.38
C SER A 91 -1.82 -17.89 -19.74
N ASP A 92 -0.53 -18.10 -20.08
CA ASP A 92 0.08 -17.73 -21.37
C ASP A 92 -0.53 -18.48 -22.58
N GLY A 93 -1.78 -18.61 -22.67
CA GLY A 93 -2.54 -19.26 -23.75
C GLY A 93 -3.94 -18.69 -23.91
N GLY A 94 -4.25 -17.61 -23.17
CA GLY A 94 -5.54 -16.91 -23.30
C GLY A 94 -6.73 -17.72 -22.74
N SER A 95 -6.48 -18.79 -21.97
CA SER A 95 -7.55 -19.51 -21.27
C SER A 95 -8.14 -18.64 -20.17
N ALA A 96 -9.44 -18.43 -20.20
CA ALA A 96 -10.21 -17.71 -19.18
C ALA A 96 -10.24 -18.43 -17.82
N THR A 97 -9.60 -19.61 -17.69
CA THR A 97 -9.64 -20.48 -16.50
C THR A 97 -8.73 -20.04 -15.36
N GLY A 98 -7.94 -18.95 -15.53
CA GLY A 98 -7.20 -18.39 -14.43
C GLY A 98 -6.09 -19.27 -13.86
N ASP A 99 -5.40 -20.07 -14.69
CA ASP A 99 -4.33 -20.99 -14.26
C ASP A 99 -2.93 -20.34 -14.26
N GLY A 100 -2.87 -19.00 -14.43
CA GLY A 100 -1.62 -18.25 -14.43
C GLY A 100 -1.07 -17.99 -13.02
N PRO A 101 0.10 -17.32 -12.93
CA PRO A 101 0.75 -17.04 -11.67
C PRO A 101 -0.10 -16.13 -10.77
N LEU A 102 0.11 -16.30 -9.44
CA LEU A 102 -0.45 -15.43 -8.42
C LEU A 102 0.49 -14.23 -8.21
N TYR A 103 -0.10 -13.08 -7.92
CA TYR A 103 0.62 -11.87 -7.50
C TYR A 103 -0.05 -11.26 -6.27
N ASN A 104 0.73 -10.55 -5.47
CA ASN A 104 0.23 -9.61 -4.47
C ASN A 104 0.08 -8.25 -5.16
N THR A 105 -1.14 -7.88 -5.54
CA THR A 105 -1.42 -6.74 -6.42
C THR A 105 -2.21 -5.66 -5.71
N SER A 106 -1.63 -4.47 -5.66
CA SER A 106 -2.29 -3.25 -5.21
C SER A 106 -3.09 -2.62 -6.34
N LEU A 107 -4.26 -2.06 -5.99
CA LEU A 107 -5.16 -1.37 -6.91
C LEU A 107 -5.28 0.09 -6.46
N LEU A 108 -5.14 1.03 -7.39
CA LEU A 108 -5.39 2.45 -7.16
C LEU A 108 -6.53 2.92 -8.05
N PHE A 109 -7.59 3.45 -7.45
CA PHE A 109 -8.75 4.00 -8.15
C PHE A 109 -8.77 5.52 -8.06
N SER A 110 -9.24 6.16 -9.15
CA SER A 110 -9.55 7.58 -9.18
C SER A 110 -10.87 7.89 -8.46
N PRO A 111 -11.18 9.17 -8.19
CA PRO A 111 -12.47 9.59 -7.64
C PRO A 111 -13.70 9.27 -8.53
N SER A 112 -13.48 8.91 -9.79
CA SER A 112 -14.55 8.41 -10.68
C SER A 112 -14.73 6.88 -10.60
N GLY A 113 -13.90 6.17 -9.82
CA GLY A 113 -13.90 4.71 -9.75
C GLY A 113 -13.13 4.03 -10.87
N GLU A 114 -12.41 4.78 -11.71
CA GLU A 114 -11.56 4.21 -12.76
C GLU A 114 -10.26 3.69 -12.16
N LEU A 115 -9.78 2.54 -12.65
CA LEU A 115 -8.47 2.02 -12.27
C LEU A 115 -7.36 2.90 -12.83
N ALA A 116 -6.71 3.64 -11.95
CA ALA A 116 -5.61 4.55 -12.31
C ALA A 116 -4.27 3.82 -12.43
N ALA A 117 -4.04 2.81 -11.58
CA ALA A 117 -2.82 1.99 -11.63
C ALA A 117 -2.98 0.67 -10.87
N THR A 118 -2.10 -0.28 -11.19
CA THR A 118 -1.83 -1.49 -10.42
C THR A 118 -0.36 -1.55 -10.05
N TYR A 119 -0.06 -2.10 -8.89
CA TYR A 119 1.31 -2.40 -8.49
C TYR A 119 1.41 -3.85 -8.02
N ARG A 120 2.20 -4.66 -8.69
CA ARG A 120 2.54 -6.02 -8.26
C ARG A 120 3.79 -5.96 -7.39
N LYS A 121 3.67 -6.43 -6.16
CA LYS A 121 4.75 -6.39 -5.16
C LYS A 121 6.05 -7.00 -5.69
N ILE A 122 7.15 -6.26 -5.56
CA ILE A 122 8.46 -6.68 -6.08
C ILE A 122 9.13 -7.63 -5.08
N HIS A 123 9.23 -7.25 -3.79
CA HIS A 123 9.91 -8.03 -2.78
C HIS A 123 8.92 -8.88 -1.98
N ARG A 124 8.88 -10.18 -2.28
CA ARG A 124 7.98 -11.15 -1.66
C ARG A 124 8.53 -11.61 -0.33
N PHE A 125 7.65 -11.66 0.69
CA PHE A 125 8.02 -12.16 2.02
C PHE A 125 7.86 -13.68 2.13
N GLY A 126 8.77 -14.36 2.86
CA GLY A 126 8.55 -15.74 3.29
C GLY A 126 9.71 -16.70 3.09
N PHE A 127 10.84 -16.29 2.55
CA PHE A 127 12.05 -17.11 2.34
C PHE A 127 11.75 -18.41 1.55
N ASP A 128 11.59 -19.54 2.24
CA ASP A 128 11.28 -20.87 1.71
C ASP A 128 9.78 -21.24 1.77
N LYS A 129 8.92 -20.29 2.12
CA LYS A 129 7.46 -20.44 2.25
C LYS A 129 6.74 -19.12 2.03
N GLY A 130 5.41 -19.15 2.10
CA GLY A 130 4.57 -17.95 1.97
C GLY A 130 4.65 -17.32 0.57
N GLU A 131 4.54 -16.00 0.51
CA GLU A 131 4.55 -15.26 -0.77
C GLU A 131 5.74 -15.61 -1.66
N ALA A 132 6.94 -15.76 -1.08
CA ALA A 132 8.17 -16.03 -1.86
C ALA A 132 8.08 -17.31 -2.70
N VAL A 133 7.23 -18.25 -2.29
CA VAL A 133 7.01 -19.53 -2.99
C VAL A 133 5.70 -19.52 -3.77
N LEU A 134 4.65 -18.92 -3.21
CA LEU A 134 3.28 -19.02 -3.73
C LEU A 134 2.96 -17.99 -4.81
N MET A 135 3.66 -16.85 -4.81
CA MET A 135 3.36 -15.72 -5.69
C MET A 135 4.56 -15.36 -6.57
N ALA A 136 4.30 -14.83 -7.74
CA ALA A 136 5.32 -14.25 -8.62
C ALA A 136 5.70 -12.84 -8.14
N ALA A 137 6.89 -12.38 -8.49
CA ALA A 137 7.34 -11.03 -8.22
C ALA A 137 6.90 -10.07 -9.33
N GLY A 138 6.53 -8.84 -8.96
CA GLY A 138 6.47 -7.72 -9.87
C GLY A 138 7.88 -7.27 -10.31
N ALA A 139 7.94 -6.37 -11.29
CA ALA A 139 9.21 -5.86 -11.82
C ALA A 139 9.20 -4.34 -12.06
N GLU A 140 8.06 -3.68 -11.90
CA GLU A 140 7.88 -2.29 -12.32
C GLU A 140 7.76 -1.36 -11.11
N LEU A 141 8.46 -0.22 -11.19
CA LEU A 141 8.22 0.92 -10.30
C LEU A 141 6.94 1.61 -10.78
N VAL A 142 6.02 1.89 -9.85
CA VAL A 142 4.75 2.52 -10.18
C VAL A 142 4.62 3.85 -9.46
N THR A 143 4.49 4.93 -10.24
CA THR A 143 4.12 6.26 -9.73
C THR A 143 2.83 6.72 -10.39
N VAL A 144 2.01 7.48 -9.65
CA VAL A 144 0.74 8.01 -10.16
C VAL A 144 0.62 9.48 -9.80
N ARG A 145 0.41 10.33 -10.81
CA ARG A 145 0.20 11.75 -10.60
C ARG A 145 -1.23 12.03 -10.16
N LEU A 146 -1.38 12.60 -8.97
CA LEU A 146 -2.60 13.20 -8.45
C LEU A 146 -2.53 14.74 -8.66
N PRO A 147 -3.64 15.46 -8.49
CA PRO A 147 -3.62 16.93 -8.65
C PRO A 147 -2.57 17.64 -7.78
N GLU A 148 -2.36 17.20 -6.54
CA GLU A 148 -1.52 17.87 -5.55
C GLU A 148 -0.17 17.19 -5.30
N THR A 149 -0.02 15.89 -5.64
CA THR A 149 1.19 15.10 -5.34
C THR A 149 1.37 13.96 -6.34
N THR A 150 2.55 13.36 -6.37
CA THR A 150 2.80 12.12 -7.09
C THR A 150 2.97 10.98 -6.09
N LEU A 151 2.10 9.98 -6.14
CA LEU A 151 2.23 8.79 -5.33
C LEU A 151 3.32 7.86 -5.86
N GLY A 152 4.08 7.25 -4.96
CA GLY A 152 4.93 6.09 -5.25
C GLY A 152 4.38 4.87 -4.51
N LEU A 153 4.14 3.77 -5.21
CA LEU A 153 3.50 2.58 -4.66
C LEU A 153 4.54 1.53 -4.23
N ALA A 154 4.38 1.02 -3.01
CA ALA A 154 5.17 -0.06 -2.45
C ALA A 154 4.28 -0.90 -1.52
N THR A 155 4.66 -2.14 -1.18
CA THR A 155 3.84 -3.00 -0.32
C THR A 155 4.70 -3.72 0.71
N CYS A 156 4.42 -3.48 2.00
CA CYS A 156 4.89 -4.26 3.15
C CYS A 156 6.40 -4.55 3.16
N TYR A 157 6.81 -5.73 2.72
CA TYR A 157 8.22 -6.17 2.73
C TYR A 157 9.13 -5.28 1.89
N ASP A 158 8.57 -4.61 0.87
CA ASP A 158 9.27 -3.59 0.08
C ASP A 158 9.89 -2.50 0.96
N LEU A 159 9.27 -2.20 2.11
CA LEU A 159 9.77 -1.21 3.08
C LEU A 159 11.22 -1.46 3.52
N ARG A 160 11.73 -2.69 3.39
CA ARG A 160 13.10 -3.04 3.76
C ARG A 160 14.15 -2.69 2.71
N PHE A 161 13.74 -2.37 1.50
CA PHE A 161 14.61 -2.21 0.33
C PHE A 161 14.66 -0.74 -0.10
N PRO A 162 15.67 0.04 0.37
CA PRO A 162 15.79 1.47 0.07
C PRO A 162 15.91 1.77 -1.42
N GLU A 163 16.42 0.82 -2.20
CA GLU A 163 16.60 0.95 -3.65
C GLU A 163 15.27 1.21 -4.37
N LEU A 164 14.20 0.51 -3.96
CA LEU A 164 12.86 0.71 -4.52
C LEU A 164 12.37 2.14 -4.28
N PHE A 165 12.47 2.63 -3.05
CA PHE A 165 12.01 3.98 -2.69
C PHE A 165 12.83 5.05 -3.38
N ARG A 166 14.14 4.83 -3.52
CA ARG A 166 14.98 5.73 -4.28
C ARG A 166 14.58 5.78 -5.76
N GLY A 167 14.29 4.63 -6.35
CA GLY A 167 13.76 4.54 -7.71
C GLY A 167 12.42 5.25 -7.88
N LEU A 168 11.50 5.12 -6.93
CA LEU A 168 10.21 5.82 -6.94
C LEU A 168 10.39 7.34 -6.89
N VAL A 169 11.31 7.84 -6.04
CA VAL A 169 11.60 9.28 -5.93
C VAL A 169 12.29 9.79 -7.19
N ASP A 170 13.18 9.03 -7.78
CA ASP A 170 13.82 9.37 -9.06
C ASP A 170 12.79 9.37 -10.22
N ALA A 171 11.71 8.58 -10.11
CA ALA A 171 10.53 8.62 -10.99
C ALA A 171 9.51 9.72 -10.62
N GLY A 172 9.83 10.61 -9.68
CA GLY A 172 9.03 11.78 -9.32
C GLY A 172 8.08 11.61 -8.15
N ALA A 173 8.13 10.50 -7.40
CA ALA A 173 7.29 10.34 -6.22
C ALA A 173 7.58 11.39 -5.13
N GLU A 174 6.51 11.91 -4.55
CA GLU A 174 6.51 12.88 -3.46
C GLU A 174 5.82 12.32 -2.20
N THR A 175 4.92 11.35 -2.39
CA THR A 175 4.19 10.67 -1.32
C THR A 175 4.29 9.16 -1.55
N LEU A 176 4.86 8.44 -0.59
CA LEU A 176 5.06 7.00 -0.63
C LEU A 176 3.91 6.32 0.09
N VAL A 177 3.16 5.46 -0.60
CA VAL A 177 2.01 4.74 -0.03
C VAL A 177 2.37 3.27 0.15
N ILE A 178 2.22 2.77 1.40
CA ILE A 178 2.75 1.47 1.81
C ILE A 178 1.70 0.69 2.62
N PRO A 179 0.80 -0.07 1.99
CA PRO A 179 -0.05 -1.03 2.68
C PRO A 179 0.78 -2.19 3.24
N ALA A 180 0.41 -2.72 4.41
CA ALA A 180 1.13 -3.83 5.02
C ALA A 180 0.27 -4.72 5.92
N GLY A 181 0.56 -6.04 5.88
CA GLY A 181 0.30 -6.96 6.97
C GLY A 181 1.61 -7.19 7.72
N TRP A 182 1.91 -6.38 8.73
CA TRP A 182 3.21 -6.40 9.44
C TRP A 182 3.10 -7.08 10.79
N PRO A 183 3.92 -8.12 11.10
CA PRO A 183 3.83 -8.82 12.37
C PRO A 183 4.24 -7.94 13.56
N GLU A 184 3.49 -8.01 14.65
CA GLU A 184 3.75 -7.28 15.91
C GLU A 184 5.20 -7.44 16.41
N ARG A 185 5.77 -8.65 16.35
CA ARG A 185 7.16 -8.92 16.77
C ARG A 185 8.23 -8.12 16.04
N ARG A 186 7.87 -7.42 14.97
CA ARG A 186 8.73 -6.53 14.19
C ARG A 186 8.18 -5.10 14.12
N GLN A 187 7.30 -4.73 15.01
CA GLN A 187 6.68 -3.41 15.04
C GLN A 187 7.71 -2.27 15.09
N SER A 188 8.78 -2.43 15.88
CA SER A 188 9.86 -1.44 15.93
C SER A 188 10.55 -1.20 14.57
N HIS A 189 10.67 -2.24 13.74
CA HIS A 189 11.19 -2.08 12.37
C HIS A 189 10.20 -1.33 11.47
N TRP A 190 8.89 -1.53 11.66
CA TRP A 190 7.85 -0.86 10.90
C TRP A 190 7.95 0.66 11.05
N THR A 191 7.87 1.15 12.28
CA THR A 191 7.95 2.59 12.59
C THR A 191 9.30 3.18 12.18
N LEU A 192 10.42 2.48 12.50
CA LEU A 192 11.76 2.95 12.14
C LEU A 192 11.93 3.10 10.62
N LEU A 193 11.53 2.07 9.86
CA LEU A 193 11.73 2.07 8.40
C LEU A 193 10.80 3.08 7.71
N ALA A 194 9.55 3.23 8.16
CA ALA A 194 8.65 4.25 7.61
C ALA A 194 9.25 5.65 7.74
N ARG A 195 9.78 5.97 8.92
CA ARG A 195 10.48 7.25 9.17
C ARG A 195 11.77 7.38 8.34
N ALA A 196 12.55 6.31 8.24
CA ALA A 196 13.77 6.33 7.43
C ALA A 196 13.46 6.61 5.95
N ARG A 197 12.41 5.96 5.38
CA ARG A 197 12.00 6.21 3.99
C ARG A 197 11.56 7.66 3.77
N ALA A 198 10.89 8.27 4.73
CA ALA A 198 10.51 9.67 4.65
C ALA A 198 11.74 10.59 4.64
N VAL A 199 12.64 10.45 5.61
CA VAL A 199 13.83 11.30 5.77
C VAL A 199 14.78 11.20 4.58
N GLU A 200 15.21 9.98 4.22
CA GLU A 200 16.22 9.77 3.18
C GLU A 200 15.74 10.14 1.78
N ASN A 201 14.42 10.13 1.56
CA ASN A 201 13.80 10.45 0.29
C ASN A 201 13.14 11.83 0.26
N GLN A 202 13.11 12.53 1.40
CA GLN A 202 12.44 13.81 1.55
C GLN A 202 11.03 13.79 0.94
N ALA A 203 10.24 12.80 1.36
CA ALA A 203 8.90 12.51 0.85
C ALA A 203 7.97 12.18 2.01
N TYR A 204 6.66 12.38 1.82
CA TYR A 204 5.69 11.85 2.76
C TYR A 204 5.66 10.31 2.71
N VAL A 205 5.38 9.68 3.85
CA VAL A 205 5.09 8.25 3.95
C VAL A 205 3.72 8.07 4.57
N LEU A 206 2.84 7.39 3.86
CA LEU A 206 1.53 6.94 4.31
C LEU A 206 1.57 5.41 4.39
N ALA A 207 1.82 4.87 5.58
CA ALA A 207 1.99 3.44 5.78
C ALA A 207 0.78 2.88 6.55
N CYS A 208 -0.06 2.07 5.87
CA CYS A 208 -1.30 1.52 6.40
C CYS A 208 -1.10 0.07 6.82
N GLY A 209 -1.19 -0.19 8.13
CA GLY A 209 -1.04 -1.51 8.73
C GLY A 209 -2.37 -2.26 8.91
N THR A 210 -2.27 -3.56 9.14
CA THR A 210 -3.40 -4.42 9.54
C THR A 210 -3.43 -4.55 11.06
N ALA A 211 -4.63 -4.52 11.64
CA ALA A 211 -4.88 -4.71 13.07
C ALA A 211 -5.15 -6.18 13.45
N GLY A 212 -5.16 -6.45 14.75
CA GLY A 212 -5.63 -7.71 15.32
C GLY A 212 -4.72 -8.91 15.08
N THR A 213 -5.32 -10.08 14.91
CA THR A 213 -4.60 -11.35 14.68
C THR A 213 -5.30 -12.13 13.59
N HIS A 214 -4.56 -12.58 12.57
CA HIS A 214 -5.07 -13.52 11.56
C HIS A 214 -4.04 -14.62 11.29
N ALA A 215 -4.51 -15.79 10.91
CA ALA A 215 -3.65 -16.98 10.73
C ALA A 215 -2.67 -17.18 11.91
N ARG A 216 -3.12 -16.91 13.13
CA ARG A 216 -2.34 -16.95 14.39
C ARG A 216 -1.13 -16.02 14.44
N VAL A 217 -1.06 -15.00 13.59
CA VAL A 217 0.00 -14.00 13.59
C VAL A 217 -0.57 -12.65 14.08
N PRO A 218 -0.18 -12.19 15.29
CA PRO A 218 -0.52 -10.84 15.74
C PRO A 218 0.08 -9.79 14.80
N GLN A 219 -0.74 -8.81 14.45
CA GLN A 219 -0.39 -7.72 13.55
C GLN A 219 0.03 -6.49 14.35
N ALA A 220 0.95 -5.71 13.81
CA ALA A 220 1.47 -4.53 14.48
C ALA A 220 0.43 -3.40 14.61
N GLY A 221 -0.54 -3.33 13.70
CA GLY A 221 -1.33 -2.13 13.54
C GLY A 221 -0.42 -0.97 13.17
N ARG A 222 -0.42 0.08 13.99
CA ARG A 222 0.53 1.21 13.92
C ARG A 222 0.60 1.84 12.53
N SER A 223 -0.56 2.00 11.86
CA SER A 223 -0.60 2.84 10.66
C SER A 223 -0.01 4.20 10.99
N ILE A 224 0.82 4.73 10.10
CA ILE A 224 1.63 5.92 10.41
C ILE A 224 1.73 6.85 9.21
N VAL A 225 1.65 8.14 9.47
CA VAL A 225 1.92 9.20 8.50
C VAL A 225 3.14 9.98 8.95
N VAL A 226 4.12 10.07 8.07
CA VAL A 226 5.41 10.74 8.33
C VAL A 226 5.65 11.82 7.29
N ASP A 227 6.14 12.96 7.72
CA ASP A 227 6.46 14.08 6.84
C ASP A 227 7.88 13.98 6.23
N PRO A 228 8.25 14.83 5.25
CA PRO A 228 9.56 14.79 4.60
C PRO A 228 10.78 15.03 5.51
N TRP A 229 10.58 15.50 6.75
CA TRP A 229 11.62 15.65 7.77
C TRP A 229 11.71 14.45 8.71
N GLY A 230 10.81 13.43 8.54
CA GLY A 230 10.75 12.27 9.41
C GLY A 230 9.94 12.48 10.69
N GLU A 231 9.22 13.61 10.78
CA GLU A 231 8.31 13.86 11.89
C GLU A 231 7.02 13.05 11.71
N VAL A 232 6.60 12.39 12.77
CA VAL A 232 5.36 11.63 12.79
C VAL A 232 4.19 12.59 12.94
N LEU A 233 3.38 12.73 11.89
CA LEU A 233 2.18 13.57 11.93
C LEU A 233 1.05 12.89 12.67
N ALA A 234 0.89 11.58 12.49
CA ALA A 234 -0.08 10.76 13.19
C ALA A 234 0.36 9.28 13.19
N GLU A 235 0.05 8.55 14.25
CA GLU A 235 0.28 7.12 14.38
C GLU A 235 -0.91 6.47 15.09
N ALA A 236 -1.43 5.39 14.51
CA ALA A 236 -2.54 4.60 15.04
C ALA A 236 -2.10 3.72 16.22
N GLY A 237 -3.07 3.19 16.96
CA GLY A 237 -2.87 2.13 17.95
C GLY A 237 -2.65 0.76 17.31
N THR A 238 -3.02 -0.29 18.04
CA THR A 238 -2.94 -1.68 17.59
C THR A 238 -4.29 -2.22 17.10
N ASP A 239 -5.38 -1.55 17.45
CA ASP A 239 -6.74 -1.95 17.16
C ASP A 239 -7.23 -1.42 15.81
N GLU A 240 -8.43 -1.86 15.38
CA GLU A 240 -9.08 -1.29 14.19
C GLU A 240 -9.39 0.19 14.42
N GLU A 241 -8.94 1.04 13.51
CA GLU A 241 -9.26 2.47 13.51
C GLU A 241 -9.06 3.12 12.14
N VAL A 242 -9.65 4.27 11.94
CA VAL A 242 -9.41 5.14 10.79
C VAL A 242 -8.51 6.28 11.23
N LEU A 243 -7.25 6.25 10.80
CA LEU A 243 -6.29 7.31 11.07
C LEU A 243 -6.40 8.38 9.98
N THR A 244 -6.95 9.54 10.33
CA THR A 244 -7.09 10.66 9.39
C THR A 244 -6.11 11.77 9.71
N VAL A 245 -5.45 12.33 8.69
CA VAL A 245 -4.48 13.40 8.82
C VAL A 245 -4.59 14.40 7.66
N GLU A 246 -4.39 15.66 7.98
CA GLU A 246 -4.19 16.73 7.00
C GLU A 246 -2.71 17.02 6.84
N PHE A 247 -2.25 17.18 5.61
CA PHE A 247 -0.88 17.54 5.29
C PHE A 247 -0.80 18.40 4.02
N ASP A 248 0.25 19.18 3.93
CA ASP A 248 0.52 20.03 2.75
C ASP A 248 1.53 19.37 1.81
N PRO A 249 1.12 18.83 0.65
CA PRO A 249 2.01 18.22 -0.33
C PRO A 249 3.15 19.15 -0.80
N ALA A 250 2.92 20.47 -0.83
CA ALA A 250 3.94 21.46 -1.23
C ALA A 250 5.17 21.46 -0.30
N ARG A 251 5.03 20.94 0.93
CA ARG A 251 6.14 20.80 1.88
C ARG A 251 7.28 19.93 1.33
N VAL A 252 7.02 18.98 0.44
CA VAL A 252 8.07 18.17 -0.21
C VAL A 252 9.03 19.06 -0.99
N GLY A 253 8.48 19.91 -1.86
CA GLY A 253 9.27 20.87 -2.63
C GLY A 253 10.07 21.80 -1.73
N THR A 254 9.42 22.41 -0.75
CA THR A 254 10.06 23.31 0.22
C THR A 254 11.18 22.62 0.99
N THR A 255 10.95 21.36 1.45
CA THR A 255 11.98 20.60 2.16
C THR A 255 13.20 20.31 1.27
N ARG A 256 12.96 19.90 0.02
CA ARG A 256 14.04 19.61 -0.95
C ARG A 256 14.82 20.88 -1.38
N GLU A 257 14.18 22.04 -1.31
CA GLU A 257 14.85 23.34 -1.55
C GLU A 257 15.69 23.79 -0.35
N GLN A 258 15.14 23.69 0.87
CA GLN A 258 15.81 24.09 2.11
C GLN A 258 17.00 23.18 2.46
N PHE A 259 16.88 21.88 2.19
CA PHE A 259 17.91 20.88 2.45
C PHE A 259 18.07 19.95 1.23
N PRO A 260 18.90 20.33 0.23
CA PRO A 260 18.91 19.67 -1.07
C PRO A 260 19.70 18.34 -1.08
N ALA A 261 19.54 17.49 -0.07
CA ALA A 261 20.27 16.23 0.10
C ALA A 261 20.14 15.28 -1.11
N LEU A 262 18.99 15.29 -1.81
CA LEU A 262 18.80 14.48 -3.02
C LEU A 262 19.68 14.94 -4.18
N LYS A 263 20.06 16.23 -4.24
CA LYS A 263 20.99 16.77 -5.27
C LYS A 263 22.45 16.42 -5.00
N ASP A 264 22.81 16.14 -3.74
CA ASP A 264 24.18 15.81 -3.33
C ASP A 264 24.51 14.33 -3.53
N ARG A 265 23.58 13.53 -4.02
CA ARG A 265 23.82 12.09 -4.28
C ARG A 265 24.88 11.90 -5.36
N MET A 266 25.90 11.10 -5.04
CA MET A 266 26.96 10.72 -5.98
C MET A 266 26.70 9.36 -6.64
N LEU A 267 25.81 8.56 -6.07
CA LEU A 267 25.39 7.25 -6.58
C LEU A 267 23.88 7.25 -6.81
N GLY A 268 23.42 6.59 -7.85
CA GLY A 268 22.01 6.49 -8.21
C GLY A 268 21.80 5.54 -9.38
N LEU A 269 20.55 5.45 -9.87
CA LEU A 269 20.20 4.59 -11.00
C LEU A 269 20.97 4.94 -12.30
N ASP A 270 21.30 6.23 -12.47
CA ASP A 270 22.05 6.77 -13.61
C ASP A 270 23.56 6.89 -13.36
N ALA A 271 24.05 6.46 -12.18
CA ALA A 271 25.47 6.48 -11.90
C ALA A 271 26.20 5.50 -12.82
N PRO A 272 27.28 5.92 -13.52
CA PRO A 272 28.02 5.01 -14.37
C PRO A 272 28.56 3.85 -13.53
N ARG A 273 28.20 2.62 -13.88
CA ARG A 273 28.80 1.43 -13.28
C ARG A 273 30.27 1.44 -13.63
N ARG A 274 31.12 1.66 -12.65
CA ARG A 274 32.59 1.59 -12.79
C ARG A 274 33.04 0.13 -12.83
#